data_28abf32f0fcc06b875d460cbd944c94a
#
_entry.id   28abf32f0fcc06b875d460cbd944c94a
#
_cell.length_a   1.000
_cell.length_b   1.000
_cell.length_c   1.000
_cell.angle_alpha   90.00
_cell.angle_beta   90.00
_cell.angle_gamma   90.00
#
_symmetry.space_group_name_H-M   'P 1'
#
loop_
_entity.id
_entity.type
_entity.pdbx_description
1 polymer ?
#
loop_
_entity_poly.entity_id
_entity_poly.type
_entity_poly.pdbx_seq_one_letter_code
_entity_poly.pdbx_strand_id
1 'polypeptide(L)'
;MRAHLQFAICGLLILPLCKVLLGQNTLPARLATPSARVDVRAIVDRLEARYRGATRLEAAFLERYTENGRLTRLEAGKVYFERPGKMRWDYESPEKNIFLVDGKNAWFYVPADHTVTRVPVKKSTDWRMPLALLVGAMKVSRICNRIGYEEHQAPEYSTDVMLYCEPRGASNSTEGGESGRKAGSPEGRDMVYLEVQESSGELVRILVSDPGGVGIEFRFANWQLNPQLDGSLFSFQVPPGVAIVNGELGAAQMASPTPP
;
A
#
# COMPACT_ATOMS: atom_id res chain seq x y z
N MET A 1 30.64 -81.39 -12.92
CA MET A 1 32.00 -81.98 -13.01
C MET A 1 32.99 -81.09 -12.30
N ARG A 2 33.66 -81.61 -11.32
CA ARG A 2 34.96 -81.27 -10.69
C ARG A 2 35.06 -79.84 -10.14
N ALA A 3 35.11 -79.64 -8.84
CA ALA A 3 35.92 -80.13 -7.72
C ALA A 3 37.26 -79.39 -7.58
N HIS A 4 37.52 -79.13 -6.34
CA HIS A 4 38.82 -78.96 -5.61
C HIS A 4 39.24 -77.48 -5.43
N LEU A 5 39.81 -77.03 -4.37
CA LEU A 5 40.21 -77.61 -3.05
C LEU A 5 40.98 -76.51 -2.32
N GLN A 6 40.63 -76.26 -1.07
CA GLN A 6 41.43 -75.83 0.08
C GLN A 6 42.79 -75.14 -0.14
N PHE A 7 43.04 -74.01 0.60
CA PHE A 7 44.04 -74.04 1.66
C PHE A 7 43.91 -72.83 2.59
N ALA A 8 43.91 -73.14 3.89
CA ALA A 8 43.99 -72.16 4.99
C ALA A 8 45.42 -71.71 5.19
N ILE A 9 45.65 -70.47 5.49
CA ILE A 9 46.82 -70.00 6.21
C ILE A 9 46.39 -68.89 7.20
N CYS A 10 46.65 -69.25 8.47
CA CYS A 10 46.51 -68.39 9.63
C CYS A 10 47.59 -67.30 9.60
N GLY A 11 47.24 -66.08 9.68
CA GLY A 11 48.16 -64.93 9.79
C GLY A 11 47.67 -63.96 10.82
N LEU A 12 48.17 -64.06 12.01
CA LEU A 12 47.95 -63.17 13.15
C LEU A 12 48.68 -61.88 12.87
N LEU A 13 47.95 -60.79 12.56
CA LEU A 13 48.51 -59.43 12.43
C LEU A 13 47.88 -58.51 13.49
N ILE A 14 48.69 -58.10 14.39
CA ILE A 14 48.48 -57.16 15.46
C ILE A 14 48.23 -55.79 14.85
N LEU A 15 47.01 -55.27 15.01
CA LEU A 15 46.65 -53.86 14.59
C LEU A 15 46.98 -52.91 15.74
N PRO A 16 47.72 -51.83 15.47
CA PRO A 16 47.90 -50.78 16.46
C PRO A 16 46.60 -49.94 16.57
N LEU A 17 46.18 -49.72 17.79
CA LEU A 17 45.05 -48.93 18.21
C LEU A 17 45.33 -47.43 17.89
N CYS A 18 44.93 -46.99 16.73
CA CYS A 18 44.95 -45.56 16.35
C CYS A 18 43.80 -44.85 17.07
N LYS A 19 44.09 -44.17 18.17
CA LYS A 19 43.16 -43.26 18.84
C LYS A 19 42.91 -42.09 17.92
N VAL A 20 41.80 -42.14 17.17
CA VAL A 20 41.27 -40.97 16.46
C VAL A 20 40.73 -39.98 17.51
N LEU A 21 41.50 -38.94 17.78
CA LEU A 21 41.01 -37.74 18.48
C LEU A 21 39.96 -37.08 17.57
N LEU A 22 38.70 -37.32 17.88
CA LEU A 22 37.58 -36.52 17.34
C LEU A 22 37.71 -35.11 17.91
N GLY A 23 38.44 -34.26 17.20
CA GLY A 23 38.37 -32.81 17.42
C GLY A 23 36.96 -32.33 17.14
N GLN A 24 36.24 -32.02 18.23
CA GLN A 24 34.97 -31.30 18.11
C GLN A 24 35.29 -29.89 17.62
N ASN A 25 35.19 -29.66 16.30
CA ASN A 25 35.09 -28.32 15.72
C ASN A 25 33.76 -27.74 16.15
N THR A 26 33.70 -27.13 17.32
CA THR A 26 32.65 -26.22 17.69
C THR A 26 32.81 -24.98 16.79
N LEU A 27 32.05 -24.94 15.68
CA LEU A 27 31.85 -23.72 14.92
C LEU A 27 31.39 -22.65 15.91
N PRO A 28 32.06 -21.48 15.94
CA PRO A 28 31.55 -20.39 16.77
C PRO A 28 30.13 -20.10 16.34
N ALA A 29 29.20 -20.14 17.28
CA ALA A 29 27.84 -19.73 17.08
C ALA A 29 27.91 -18.28 16.53
N ARG A 30 27.54 -18.12 15.25
CA ARG A 30 27.43 -16.83 14.61
C ARG A 30 26.42 -16.04 15.43
N LEU A 31 26.92 -15.14 16.28
CA LEU A 31 26.09 -14.19 17.01
C LEU A 31 25.18 -13.57 15.98
N ALA A 32 23.88 -13.86 16.06
CA ALA A 32 22.86 -13.21 15.26
C ALA A 32 23.04 -11.71 15.53
N THR A 33 23.47 -10.97 14.52
CA THR A 33 23.46 -9.52 14.58
C THR A 33 22.05 -9.09 14.96
N PRO A 34 21.86 -8.28 16.02
CA PRO A 34 20.54 -7.81 16.37
C PRO A 34 19.93 -7.20 15.13
N SER A 35 18.76 -7.68 14.72
CA SER A 35 17.99 -7.11 13.61
C SER A 35 17.90 -5.61 13.88
N ALA A 36 18.47 -4.82 12.97
CA ALA A 36 18.49 -3.37 13.12
C ALA A 36 17.03 -2.94 13.27
N ARG A 37 16.68 -2.34 14.41
CA ARG A 37 15.33 -1.83 14.63
C ARG A 37 15.05 -0.79 13.54
N VAL A 38 13.94 -0.97 12.83
CA VAL A 38 13.48 0.01 11.85
C VAL A 38 13.28 1.36 12.56
N ASP A 39 14.01 2.38 12.13
CA ASP A 39 13.83 3.74 12.62
C ASP A 39 12.68 4.40 11.86
N VAL A 40 11.47 4.23 12.38
CA VAL A 40 10.23 4.78 11.80
C VAL A 40 10.35 6.29 11.59
N ARG A 41 10.98 7.01 12.52
CA ARG A 41 11.13 8.46 12.41
C ARG A 41 11.99 8.84 11.21
N ALA A 42 13.12 8.16 11.04
CA ALA A 42 14.00 8.41 9.90
C ALA A 42 13.32 8.10 8.57
N ILE A 43 12.47 7.04 8.51
CA ILE A 43 11.69 6.72 7.31
C ILE A 43 10.67 7.84 7.02
N VAL A 44 9.92 8.27 8.02
CA VAL A 44 8.93 9.36 7.87
C VAL A 44 9.60 10.66 7.46
N ASP A 45 10.73 11.01 8.05
CA ASP A 45 11.49 12.21 7.70
C ASP A 45 11.97 12.18 6.24
N ARG A 46 12.40 11.02 5.74
CA ARG A 46 12.79 10.84 4.31
C ARG A 46 11.59 10.94 3.38
N LEU A 47 10.47 10.29 3.72
CA LEU A 47 9.22 10.40 2.97
C LEU A 47 8.78 11.86 2.86
N GLU A 48 8.71 12.57 3.97
CA GLU A 48 8.33 13.99 3.98
C GLU A 48 9.34 14.86 3.21
N ALA A 49 10.65 14.62 3.36
CA ALA A 49 11.70 15.38 2.70
C ALA A 49 11.63 15.22 1.17
N ARG A 50 11.40 13.99 0.69
CA ARG A 50 11.32 13.70 -0.75
C ARG A 50 10.28 14.56 -1.46
N TYR A 51 9.11 14.74 -0.85
CA TYR A 51 7.98 15.42 -1.50
C TYR A 51 7.76 16.86 -1.02
N ARG A 52 8.54 17.34 -0.06
CA ARG A 52 8.34 18.67 0.58
C ARG A 52 8.34 19.84 -0.41
N GLY A 53 9.26 19.83 -1.35
CA GLY A 53 9.43 20.91 -2.34
C GLY A 53 8.58 20.75 -3.60
N ALA A 54 7.84 19.65 -3.74
CA ALA A 54 7.06 19.40 -4.92
C ALA A 54 5.71 20.13 -4.85
N THR A 55 5.44 21.00 -5.81
CA THR A 55 4.13 21.65 -5.99
C THR A 55 3.24 20.84 -6.92
N ARG A 56 3.83 20.06 -7.83
CA ARG A 56 3.16 19.15 -8.75
C ARG A 56 3.78 17.76 -8.66
N LEU A 57 2.94 16.74 -8.83
CA LEU A 57 3.36 15.35 -8.84
C LEU A 57 2.63 14.62 -9.96
N GLU A 58 3.30 13.66 -10.57
CA GLU A 58 2.72 12.69 -11.50
C GLU A 58 3.23 11.30 -11.13
N ALA A 59 2.36 10.28 -11.26
CA ALA A 59 2.74 8.89 -11.17
C ALA A 59 1.82 8.01 -12.01
N ALA A 60 2.29 6.82 -12.39
CA ALA A 60 1.41 5.72 -12.76
C ALA A 60 0.84 5.11 -11.49
N PHE A 61 -0.40 4.61 -11.56
CA PHE A 61 -1.02 3.90 -10.44
C PHE A 61 -1.65 2.59 -10.89
N LEU A 62 -1.74 1.67 -9.93
CA LEU A 62 -2.57 0.48 -9.96
C LEU A 62 -3.43 0.51 -8.70
N GLU A 63 -4.75 0.50 -8.87
CA GLU A 63 -5.73 0.44 -7.79
C GLU A 63 -6.32 -0.96 -7.71
N ARG A 64 -6.33 -1.53 -6.51
CA ARG A 64 -6.94 -2.83 -6.21
C ARG A 64 -8.02 -2.63 -5.16
N TYR A 65 -9.22 -3.05 -5.48
CA TYR A 65 -10.33 -3.07 -4.55
C TYR A 65 -10.62 -4.51 -4.14
N THR A 66 -10.70 -4.74 -2.84
CA THR A 66 -10.97 -6.06 -2.27
C THR A 66 -12.16 -6.01 -1.32
N GLU A 67 -12.97 -7.04 -1.33
CA GLU A 67 -14.06 -7.28 -0.38
C GLU A 67 -13.87 -8.64 0.26
N ASN A 68 -13.82 -8.67 1.59
CA ASN A 68 -13.60 -9.90 2.35
C ASN A 68 -12.35 -10.68 1.84
N GLY A 69 -11.28 -9.95 1.52
CA GLY A 69 -10.03 -10.49 1.01
C GLY A 69 -10.05 -10.97 -0.46
N ARG A 70 -11.18 -10.83 -1.16
CA ARG A 70 -11.29 -11.18 -2.59
C ARG A 70 -11.13 -9.94 -3.45
N LEU A 71 -10.25 -10.01 -4.45
CA LEU A 71 -10.12 -8.96 -5.44
C LEU A 71 -11.42 -8.88 -6.25
N THR A 72 -12.08 -7.72 -6.21
CA THR A 72 -13.31 -7.44 -6.95
C THR A 72 -13.08 -6.49 -8.10
N ARG A 73 -12.05 -5.62 -8.01
CA ARG A 73 -11.72 -4.67 -9.06
C ARG A 73 -10.23 -4.40 -9.13
N LEU A 74 -9.72 -4.24 -10.35
CA LEU A 74 -8.35 -3.85 -10.64
C LEU A 74 -8.37 -2.77 -11.73
N GLU A 75 -7.83 -1.60 -11.42
CA GLU A 75 -7.79 -0.45 -12.32
C GLU A 75 -6.39 0.13 -12.38
N ALA A 76 -6.05 0.74 -13.51
CA ALA A 76 -4.75 1.34 -13.70
C ALA A 76 -4.85 2.63 -14.52
N GLY A 77 -3.87 3.52 -14.36
CA GLY A 77 -3.82 4.76 -15.09
C GLY A 77 -2.73 5.70 -14.59
N LYS A 78 -2.99 6.99 -14.75
CA LYS A 78 -2.11 8.06 -14.29
C LYS A 78 -2.77 8.94 -13.25
N VAL A 79 -1.99 9.38 -12.28
CA VAL A 79 -2.45 10.30 -11.26
C VAL A 79 -1.59 11.57 -11.26
N TYR A 80 -2.25 12.70 -11.09
CA TYR A 80 -1.65 14.02 -11.05
C TYR A 80 -2.09 14.76 -9.81
N PHE A 81 -1.16 15.49 -9.19
CA PHE A 81 -1.45 16.35 -8.05
C PHE A 81 -0.92 17.75 -8.31
N GLU A 82 -1.71 18.76 -7.95
CA GLU A 82 -1.28 20.15 -7.85
C GLU A 82 -1.63 20.69 -6.48
N ARG A 83 -0.63 21.04 -5.73
CA ARG A 83 -0.81 21.56 -4.38
C ARG A 83 -1.13 23.06 -4.39
N PRO A 84 -2.02 23.52 -3.51
CA PRO A 84 -2.78 22.72 -2.55
C PRO A 84 -4.11 22.19 -3.11
N GLY A 85 -4.47 20.97 -2.72
CA GLY A 85 -5.86 20.52 -2.77
C GLY A 85 -6.40 20.07 -4.11
N LYS A 86 -5.61 19.98 -5.17
CA LYS A 86 -6.07 19.49 -6.46
C LYS A 86 -5.44 18.14 -6.80
N MET A 87 -6.23 17.24 -7.38
CA MET A 87 -5.78 15.96 -7.89
C MET A 87 -6.63 15.50 -9.07
N ARG A 88 -6.03 14.70 -9.96
CA ARG A 88 -6.70 14.09 -11.09
C ARG A 88 -6.21 12.67 -11.25
N TRP A 89 -7.14 11.75 -11.44
CA TRP A 89 -6.92 10.35 -11.74
C TRP A 89 -7.52 10.06 -13.11
N ASP A 90 -6.67 9.73 -14.06
CA ASP A 90 -7.07 9.28 -15.38
C ASP A 90 -6.95 7.76 -15.40
N TYR A 91 -8.10 7.09 -15.24
CA TYR A 91 -8.19 5.65 -15.37
C TYR A 91 -8.08 5.28 -16.86
N GLU A 92 -7.20 4.35 -17.17
CA GLU A 92 -6.91 3.92 -18.55
C GLU A 92 -7.36 2.47 -18.79
N SER A 93 -7.47 1.67 -17.74
CA SER A 93 -7.84 0.26 -17.77
C SER A 93 -8.60 -0.14 -16.50
N PRO A 94 -9.65 -0.99 -16.60
CA PRO A 94 -10.25 -1.53 -17.83
C PRO A 94 -11.06 -0.48 -18.61
N GLU A 95 -11.54 0.56 -17.94
CA GLU A 95 -12.37 1.62 -18.50
C GLU A 95 -11.74 3.00 -18.32
N LYS A 96 -12.05 3.89 -19.25
CA LYS A 96 -11.54 5.27 -19.22
C LYS A 96 -12.46 6.15 -18.40
N ASN A 97 -12.21 6.23 -17.10
CA ASN A 97 -12.92 7.13 -16.20
C ASN A 97 -12.00 8.28 -15.77
N ILE A 98 -12.58 9.36 -15.26
CA ILE A 98 -11.82 10.47 -14.72
C ILE A 98 -12.36 10.80 -13.34
N PHE A 99 -11.46 10.79 -12.35
CA PHE A 99 -11.74 11.40 -11.06
C PHE A 99 -10.90 12.66 -10.90
N LEU A 100 -11.54 13.79 -10.58
CA LEU A 100 -10.88 15.08 -10.47
C LEU A 100 -11.35 15.82 -9.22
N VAL A 101 -10.41 16.39 -8.47
CA VAL A 101 -10.66 17.40 -7.44
C VAL A 101 -10.05 18.70 -7.89
N ASP A 102 -10.89 19.72 -8.11
CA ASP A 102 -10.48 21.06 -8.59
C ASP A 102 -10.19 22.07 -7.48
N GLY A 103 -10.23 21.59 -6.22
CA GLY A 103 -10.10 22.40 -5.00
C GLY A 103 -11.43 22.90 -4.44
N LYS A 104 -12.54 22.81 -5.18
CA LYS A 104 -13.89 23.17 -4.75
C LYS A 104 -14.85 22.00 -4.80
N ASN A 105 -14.79 21.25 -5.89
CA ASN A 105 -15.63 20.09 -6.18
C ASN A 105 -14.77 18.87 -6.47
N ALA A 106 -15.33 17.72 -6.18
CA ALA A 106 -14.90 16.45 -6.70
C ALA A 106 -15.84 16.05 -7.84
N TRP A 107 -15.26 15.57 -8.92
CA TRP A 107 -15.93 15.17 -10.15
C TRP A 107 -15.57 13.74 -10.46
N PHE A 108 -16.57 12.91 -10.76
CA PHE A 108 -16.34 11.56 -11.28
C PHE A 108 -17.06 11.41 -12.60
N TYR A 109 -16.30 11.33 -13.68
CA TYR A 109 -16.81 11.24 -15.05
C TYR A 109 -16.66 9.81 -15.56
N VAL A 110 -17.79 9.24 -15.99
CA VAL A 110 -17.90 7.92 -16.62
C VAL A 110 -18.35 8.12 -18.06
N PRO A 111 -17.42 8.14 -19.03
CA PRO A 111 -17.74 8.36 -20.44
C PRO A 111 -18.74 7.35 -21.00
N ALA A 112 -18.62 6.08 -20.60
CA ALA A 112 -19.49 5.00 -21.06
C ALA A 112 -20.97 5.25 -20.72
N ASP A 113 -21.23 5.88 -19.58
CA ASP A 113 -22.60 6.16 -19.10
C ASP A 113 -23.09 7.56 -19.50
N HIS A 114 -22.25 8.36 -20.14
CA HIS A 114 -22.50 9.78 -20.39
C HIS A 114 -22.91 10.56 -19.13
N THR A 115 -22.31 10.24 -17.99
CA THR A 115 -22.62 10.85 -16.70
C THR A 115 -21.39 11.45 -16.03
N VAL A 116 -21.61 12.51 -15.27
CA VAL A 116 -20.62 13.03 -14.33
C VAL A 116 -21.28 13.30 -12.98
N THR A 117 -20.71 12.73 -11.94
CA THR A 117 -21.11 13.02 -10.56
C THR A 117 -20.28 14.19 -10.04
N ARG A 118 -20.95 15.17 -9.42
CA ARG A 118 -20.31 16.33 -8.80
C ARG A 118 -20.67 16.42 -7.33
N VAL A 119 -19.64 16.57 -6.48
CA VAL A 119 -19.81 16.74 -5.02
C VAL A 119 -18.92 17.89 -4.54
N PRO A 120 -19.43 18.85 -3.74
CA PRO A 120 -18.58 19.82 -3.08
C PRO A 120 -17.59 19.15 -2.13
N VAL A 121 -16.29 19.48 -2.20
CA VAL A 121 -15.23 18.88 -1.39
C VAL A 121 -15.53 18.94 0.12
N LYS A 122 -16.19 20.01 0.59
CA LYS A 122 -16.59 20.18 2.00
C LYS A 122 -17.63 19.17 2.49
N LYS A 123 -18.33 18.49 1.56
CA LYS A 123 -19.37 17.48 1.87
C LYS A 123 -18.92 16.06 1.65
N SER A 124 -17.71 15.85 1.13
CA SER A 124 -17.20 14.50 0.92
C SER A 124 -16.65 13.95 2.23
N THR A 125 -17.32 12.96 2.78
CA THR A 125 -16.82 12.11 3.88
C THR A 125 -15.78 11.14 3.29
N ASP A 126 -14.54 11.19 3.80
CA ASP A 126 -13.42 10.92 2.93
C ASP A 126 -12.72 9.59 3.23
N TRP A 127 -13.05 8.54 2.48
CA TRP A 127 -12.19 7.38 2.26
C TRP A 127 -10.82 7.77 1.63
N ARG A 128 -10.68 9.01 1.12
CA ARG A 128 -9.47 9.58 0.51
C ARG A 128 -8.52 10.23 1.50
N MET A 129 -8.80 10.15 2.79
CA MET A 129 -7.90 10.66 3.83
C MET A 129 -6.43 10.30 3.59
N PRO A 130 -6.09 9.08 3.15
CA PRO A 130 -4.70 8.74 2.85
C PRO A 130 -4.12 9.53 1.68
N LEU A 131 -4.94 9.88 0.68
CA LEU A 131 -4.51 10.66 -0.48
C LEU A 131 -4.36 12.15 -0.15
N ALA A 132 -4.94 12.61 0.96
CA ALA A 132 -4.73 13.97 1.48
C ALA A 132 -3.25 14.24 1.80
N LEU A 133 -2.48 13.18 2.07
CA LEU A 133 -1.01 13.26 2.19
C LEU A 133 -0.38 13.80 0.92
N LEU A 134 -0.83 13.36 -0.24
CA LEU A 134 -0.27 13.71 -1.55
C LEU A 134 -0.69 15.10 -2.01
N VAL A 135 -1.95 15.49 -1.77
CA VAL A 135 -2.48 16.83 -2.14
C VAL A 135 -2.14 17.93 -1.13
N GLY A 136 -1.74 17.55 0.08
CA GLY A 136 -1.34 18.45 1.15
C GLY A 136 0.15 18.75 1.18
N ALA A 137 0.62 19.23 2.33
CA ALA A 137 2.03 19.57 2.55
C ALA A 137 2.92 18.34 2.81
N MET A 138 2.46 17.13 2.49
CA MET A 138 3.15 15.85 2.77
C MET A 138 3.66 15.78 4.22
N LYS A 139 2.77 16.03 5.15
CA LYS A 139 3.05 15.91 6.59
C LYS A 139 2.24 14.77 7.18
N VAL A 140 2.92 13.65 7.46
CA VAL A 140 2.32 12.45 8.03
C VAL A 140 1.60 12.74 9.35
N SER A 141 2.18 13.58 10.20
CA SER A 141 1.58 13.99 11.47
C SER A 141 0.25 14.76 11.35
N ARG A 142 -0.10 15.27 10.18
CA ARG A 142 -1.41 15.91 9.94
C ARG A 142 -2.50 14.91 9.68
N ILE A 143 -2.15 13.71 9.20
CA ILE A 143 -3.10 12.67 8.81
C ILE A 143 -3.14 11.56 9.85
N CYS A 144 -1.96 11.16 10.34
CA CYS A 144 -1.84 10.09 11.31
C CYS A 144 -1.87 10.64 12.73
N ASN A 145 -2.71 10.07 13.58
CA ASN A 145 -2.65 10.25 15.01
C ASN A 145 -1.46 9.50 15.61
N ARG A 146 -1.22 8.30 15.07
CA ARG A 146 -0.09 7.43 15.41
C ARG A 146 0.48 6.80 14.16
N ILE A 147 1.80 6.64 14.11
CA ILE A 147 2.51 5.93 13.04
C ILE A 147 3.55 5.01 13.66
N GLY A 148 3.71 3.84 13.09
CA GLY A 148 4.67 2.84 13.57
C GLY A 148 5.08 1.87 12.47
N TYR A 149 6.03 1.01 12.81
CA TYR A 149 6.42 -0.10 11.95
C TYR A 149 5.34 -1.19 11.97
N GLU A 150 5.02 -1.71 10.78
CA GLU A 150 4.05 -2.79 10.62
C GLU A 150 4.77 -4.12 10.42
N GLU A 151 4.54 -5.06 11.33
CA GLU A 151 5.23 -6.35 11.34
C GLU A 151 4.45 -7.46 10.61
N HIS A 152 3.14 -7.30 10.48
CA HIS A 152 2.25 -8.35 9.97
C HIS A 152 1.88 -8.18 8.49
N GLN A 153 2.11 -7.00 7.94
CA GLN A 153 1.97 -6.73 6.51
C GLN A 153 3.34 -6.63 5.86
N ALA A 154 3.69 -7.63 5.07
CA ALA A 154 4.96 -7.61 4.36
C ALA A 154 4.97 -6.52 3.26
N PRO A 155 6.08 -5.79 3.12
CA PRO A 155 6.30 -4.95 1.95
C PRO A 155 6.43 -5.83 0.70
N GLU A 156 6.17 -5.25 -0.48
CA GLU A 156 6.32 -5.96 -1.75
C GLU A 156 7.79 -6.23 -2.09
N TYR A 157 8.66 -5.28 -1.75
CA TYR A 157 10.10 -5.39 -1.97
C TYR A 157 10.85 -5.40 -0.63
N SER A 158 11.89 -6.20 -0.54
CA SER A 158 12.73 -6.30 0.67
C SER A 158 13.50 -5.02 1.02
N THR A 159 13.53 -4.06 0.11
CA THR A 159 14.13 -2.73 0.29
C THR A 159 13.16 -1.71 0.89
N ASP A 160 11.92 -2.11 1.08
CA ASP A 160 10.84 -1.22 1.47
C ASP A 160 10.41 -1.51 2.92
N VAL A 161 9.82 -0.53 3.53
CA VAL A 161 9.32 -0.60 4.90
C VAL A 161 7.82 -0.36 4.89
N MET A 162 7.09 -1.23 5.56
CA MET A 162 5.67 -1.04 5.80
C MET A 162 5.44 -0.29 7.11
N LEU A 163 4.71 0.82 7.04
CA LEU A 163 4.30 1.62 8.18
C LEU A 163 2.78 1.53 8.34
N TYR A 164 2.31 1.40 9.58
CA TYR A 164 0.89 1.62 9.87
C TYR A 164 0.66 3.08 10.27
N CYS A 165 -0.51 3.60 9.95
CA CYS A 165 -0.97 4.93 10.30
C CYS A 165 -2.40 4.82 10.85
N GLU A 166 -2.62 5.28 12.08
CA GLU A 166 -3.96 5.47 12.63
C GLU A 166 -4.47 6.85 12.17
N PRO A 167 -5.49 6.94 11.30
CA PRO A 167 -5.95 8.22 10.78
C PRO A 167 -6.49 9.14 11.89
N ARG A 168 -6.29 10.44 11.75
CA ARG A 168 -6.95 11.44 12.59
C ARG A 168 -8.42 11.54 12.18
N GLY A 169 -9.33 11.49 13.12
CA GLY A 169 -10.77 11.60 12.89
C GLY A 169 -11.41 10.30 12.38
N ALA A 170 -10.70 9.18 12.38
CA ALA A 170 -11.32 7.88 12.21
C ALA A 170 -12.38 7.72 13.32
N SER A 171 -13.64 7.72 12.92
CA SER A 171 -14.75 7.47 13.84
C SER A 171 -14.60 6.05 14.36
N ASN A 172 -14.70 5.89 15.68
CA ASN A 172 -15.05 4.60 16.23
C ASN A 172 -16.44 4.30 15.69
N SER A 173 -16.57 3.46 14.69
CA SER A 173 -17.85 2.97 14.19
C SER A 173 -18.46 2.05 15.24
N THR A 174 -18.95 2.68 16.33
CA THR A 174 -19.72 2.07 17.40
C THR A 174 -21.16 2.59 17.32
N GLU A 175 -21.74 2.64 16.11
CA GLU A 175 -23.19 2.78 15.97
C GLU A 175 -23.73 1.48 15.38
N GLY A 176 -24.28 0.63 16.25
CA GLY A 176 -25.16 -0.48 15.91
C GLY A 176 -24.53 -1.87 15.93
N GLY A 177 -24.33 -2.44 17.13
CA GLY A 177 -24.05 -3.87 17.26
C GLY A 177 -23.57 -4.26 18.65
N GLU A 178 -24.48 -4.66 19.51
CA GLU A 178 -24.20 -5.40 20.75
C GLU A 178 -23.36 -6.63 20.44
N SER A 179 -22.09 -6.61 20.75
CA SER A 179 -21.31 -7.79 21.17
C SER A 179 -19.87 -7.39 21.49
N GLY A 180 -19.55 -7.24 22.78
CA GLY A 180 -18.33 -7.69 23.43
C GLY A 180 -16.95 -7.41 22.83
N ARG A 181 -16.75 -6.44 21.94
CA ARG A 181 -15.41 -6.09 21.43
C ARG A 181 -14.74 -5.09 22.37
N LYS A 182 -13.59 -5.48 22.92
CA LYS A 182 -12.76 -4.64 23.77
C LYS A 182 -12.40 -3.34 23.05
N ALA A 183 -12.79 -2.20 23.61
CA ALA A 183 -12.28 -0.90 23.19
C ALA A 183 -10.74 -0.90 23.28
N GLY A 184 -10.06 -0.84 22.13
CA GLY A 184 -8.60 -0.78 22.09
C GLY A 184 -7.90 -1.74 21.13
N SER A 185 -8.59 -2.69 20.49
CA SER A 185 -7.97 -3.51 19.47
C SER A 185 -7.93 -2.78 18.12
N PRO A 186 -6.84 -2.95 17.31
CA PRO A 186 -6.74 -2.38 15.96
C PRO A 186 -7.85 -2.85 15.02
N GLU A 187 -8.47 -3.99 15.33
CA GLU A 187 -9.44 -4.71 14.49
C GLU A 187 -10.80 -4.02 14.31
N GLY A 188 -11.01 -2.85 14.93
CA GLY A 188 -12.28 -2.11 14.86
C GLY A 188 -12.17 -0.70 14.28
N ARG A 189 -11.05 -0.35 13.62
CA ARG A 189 -10.80 0.99 13.08
C ARG A 189 -10.26 0.91 11.66
N ASP A 190 -10.56 1.93 10.88
CA ASP A 190 -9.89 2.14 9.60
C ASP A 190 -8.39 2.26 9.81
N MET A 191 -7.63 1.44 9.10
CA MET A 191 -6.17 1.46 9.14
C MET A 191 -5.63 1.84 7.79
N VAL A 192 -4.59 2.64 7.79
CA VAL A 192 -3.83 3.02 6.61
C VAL A 192 -2.43 2.47 6.73
N TYR A 193 -1.97 1.82 5.69
CA TYR A 193 -0.61 1.33 5.61
C TYR A 193 0.12 2.05 4.49
N LEU A 194 1.36 2.43 4.75
CA LEU A 194 2.23 3.12 3.81
C LEU A 194 3.45 2.27 3.57
N GLU A 195 3.66 1.85 2.34
CA GLU A 195 4.92 1.22 1.93
C GLU A 195 5.85 2.28 1.37
N VAL A 196 7.02 2.38 1.95
CA VAL A 196 7.99 3.42 1.67
C VAL A 196 9.33 2.76 1.36
N GLN A 197 9.95 3.11 0.25
CA GLN A 197 11.30 2.69 -0.05
C GLN A 197 12.27 3.30 0.97
N GLU A 198 12.95 2.45 1.73
CA GLU A 198 13.75 2.89 2.87
C GLU A 198 14.83 3.90 2.50
N SER A 199 15.54 3.69 1.40
CA SER A 199 16.68 4.50 0.99
C SER A 199 16.29 5.89 0.47
N SER A 200 15.18 5.99 -0.29
CA SER A 200 14.80 7.21 -1.03
C SER A 200 13.63 7.96 -0.40
N GLY A 201 12.86 7.31 0.48
CA GLY A 201 11.60 7.84 0.98
C GLY A 201 10.49 7.86 -0.08
N GLU A 202 10.62 7.09 -1.17
CA GLU A 202 9.59 7.00 -2.20
C GLU A 202 8.37 6.24 -1.67
N LEU A 203 7.19 6.82 -1.87
CA LEU A 203 5.93 6.17 -1.55
C LEU A 203 5.59 5.18 -2.66
N VAL A 204 5.58 3.89 -2.31
CA VAL A 204 5.35 2.78 -3.24
C VAL A 204 3.88 2.37 -3.21
N ARG A 205 3.29 2.29 -2.01
CA ARG A 205 1.93 1.79 -1.84
C ARG A 205 1.22 2.49 -0.68
N ILE A 206 -0.08 2.71 -0.87
CA ILE A 206 -1.02 3.04 0.20
C ILE A 206 -2.08 1.95 0.23
N LEU A 207 -2.31 1.35 1.39
CA LEU A 207 -3.39 0.40 1.61
C LEU A 207 -4.31 0.96 2.69
N VAL A 208 -5.59 1.01 2.39
CA VAL A 208 -6.66 1.34 3.34
C VAL A 208 -7.44 0.08 3.61
N SER A 209 -7.61 -0.27 4.88
CA SER A 209 -8.40 -1.41 5.30
C SER A 209 -9.42 -0.96 6.31
N ASP A 210 -10.69 -1.25 6.06
CA ASP A 210 -11.76 -0.98 6.98
C ASP A 210 -12.20 -2.24 7.75
N PRO A 211 -12.85 -2.09 8.91
CA PRO A 211 -13.36 -3.22 9.69
C PRO A 211 -14.47 -4.00 9.01
N GLY A 212 -15.12 -3.45 7.99
CA GLY A 212 -16.16 -4.09 7.19
C GLY A 212 -15.59 -5.07 6.15
N GLY A 213 -14.26 -5.23 6.08
CA GLY A 213 -13.61 -6.15 5.16
C GLY A 213 -13.34 -5.56 3.78
N VAL A 214 -13.51 -4.25 3.61
CA VAL A 214 -13.12 -3.55 2.39
C VAL A 214 -11.66 -3.15 2.47
N GLY A 215 -10.91 -3.43 1.41
CA GLY A 215 -9.54 -2.99 1.24
C GLY A 215 -9.38 -2.24 -0.07
N ILE A 216 -8.74 -1.09 -0.02
CA ILE A 216 -8.37 -0.30 -1.19
C ILE A 216 -6.86 -0.10 -1.18
N GLU A 217 -6.20 -0.59 -2.20
CA GLU A 217 -4.75 -0.50 -2.35
C GLU A 217 -4.40 0.31 -3.58
N PHE A 218 -3.58 1.32 -3.39
CA PHE A 218 -2.96 2.11 -4.46
C PHE A 218 -1.48 1.81 -4.50
N ARG A 219 -0.98 1.34 -5.63
CA ARG A 219 0.44 1.21 -5.93
C ARG A 219 0.85 2.29 -6.87
N PHE A 220 2.00 2.89 -6.62
CA PHE A 220 2.52 3.98 -7.43
C PHE A 220 3.86 3.59 -8.05
N ALA A 221 4.07 4.06 -9.27
CA ALA A 221 5.34 3.90 -9.97
C ALA A 221 5.65 5.15 -10.80
N ASN A 222 6.91 5.30 -11.18
CA ASN A 222 7.36 6.35 -12.09
C ASN A 222 7.05 7.77 -11.59
N TRP A 223 7.26 8.04 -10.31
CA TRP A 223 7.06 9.34 -9.73
C TRP A 223 7.88 10.42 -10.42
N GLN A 224 7.19 11.47 -10.87
CA GLN A 224 7.79 12.70 -11.35
C GLN A 224 7.48 13.84 -10.37
N LEU A 225 8.52 14.55 -9.95
CA LEU A 225 8.40 15.69 -9.05
C LEU A 225 8.51 16.97 -9.88
N ASN A 226 7.54 17.87 -9.71
CA ASN A 226 7.40 19.14 -10.44
C ASN A 226 7.39 18.97 -11.98
N PRO A 227 6.60 18.01 -12.53
CA PRO A 227 6.48 17.89 -13.97
C PRO A 227 5.84 19.16 -14.57
N GLN A 228 6.10 19.39 -15.85
CA GLN A 228 5.38 20.42 -16.61
C GLN A 228 3.98 19.88 -16.94
N LEU A 229 2.97 20.39 -16.23
CA LEU A 229 1.57 20.00 -16.42
C LEU A 229 0.79 21.20 -16.98
N ASP A 230 -0.13 20.92 -17.91
CA ASP A 230 -1.09 21.92 -18.36
C ASP A 230 -2.04 22.27 -17.21
N GLY A 231 -2.26 23.56 -16.97
CA GLY A 231 -3.16 24.03 -15.91
C GLY A 231 -4.62 23.59 -16.10
N SER A 232 -5.02 23.28 -17.34
CA SER A 232 -6.37 22.79 -17.66
C SER A 232 -6.63 21.37 -17.13
N LEU A 233 -5.58 20.58 -16.81
CA LEU A 233 -5.70 19.25 -16.20
C LEU A 233 -6.57 19.24 -14.95
N PHE A 234 -6.54 20.32 -14.18
CA PHE A 234 -7.29 20.43 -12.92
C PHE A 234 -8.58 21.26 -13.06
N SER A 235 -9.11 21.37 -14.27
CA SER A 235 -10.38 22.01 -14.57
C SER A 235 -11.28 21.06 -15.34
N PHE A 236 -12.44 20.70 -14.77
CA PHE A 236 -13.38 19.83 -15.47
C PHE A 236 -14.37 20.65 -16.30
N GLN A 237 -14.41 20.37 -17.59
CA GLN A 237 -15.43 20.88 -18.50
C GLN A 237 -16.37 19.74 -18.86
N VAL A 238 -17.65 19.90 -18.52
CA VAL A 238 -18.67 18.90 -18.84
C VAL A 238 -18.83 18.79 -20.34
N PRO A 239 -18.59 17.61 -20.95
CA PRO A 239 -18.78 17.45 -22.39
C PRO A 239 -20.25 17.61 -22.80
N PRO A 240 -20.53 18.02 -24.05
CA PRO A 240 -21.90 18.08 -24.56
C PRO A 240 -22.62 16.74 -24.45
N GLY A 241 -23.86 16.75 -23.99
CA GLY A 241 -24.68 15.53 -23.85
C GLY A 241 -24.42 14.70 -22.59
N VAL A 242 -23.52 15.15 -21.72
CA VAL A 242 -23.24 14.47 -20.45
C VAL A 242 -24.19 14.99 -19.36
N ALA A 243 -24.84 14.06 -18.66
CA ALA A 243 -25.74 14.38 -17.54
C ALA A 243 -24.93 14.67 -16.26
N ILE A 244 -25.25 15.76 -15.56
CA ILE A 244 -24.65 16.08 -14.25
C ILE A 244 -25.54 15.46 -13.17
N VAL A 245 -24.98 14.56 -12.40
CA VAL A 245 -25.60 13.96 -11.21
C VAL A 245 -25.03 14.65 -9.98
N ASN A 246 -25.88 15.27 -9.17
CA ASN A 246 -25.50 15.78 -7.87
C ASN A 246 -25.78 14.68 -6.84
N GLY A 247 -24.75 14.24 -6.15
CA GLY A 247 -24.87 13.12 -5.23
C GLY A 247 -23.74 13.09 -4.20
N GLU A 248 -23.63 11.97 -3.53
CA GLU A 248 -22.49 11.63 -2.68
C GLU A 248 -21.54 10.72 -3.47
N LEU A 249 -20.23 11.00 -3.40
CA LEU A 249 -19.23 10.07 -3.91
C LEU A 249 -18.90 9.12 -2.76
N GLY A 250 -19.59 7.99 -2.70
CA GLY A 250 -19.24 6.90 -1.78
C GLY A 250 -18.13 6.02 -2.36
N ALA A 251 -17.43 5.28 -1.48
CA ALA A 251 -16.46 4.27 -1.92
C ALA A 251 -17.05 3.26 -2.93
N ALA A 252 -18.34 2.94 -2.78
CA ALA A 252 -19.08 2.06 -3.68
C ALA A 252 -19.34 2.65 -5.08
N GLN A 253 -19.42 3.98 -5.24
CA GLN A 253 -19.68 4.60 -6.54
C GLN A 253 -18.41 4.73 -7.41
N MET A 254 -17.25 4.64 -6.81
CA MET A 254 -16.00 4.43 -7.54
C MET A 254 -15.77 2.95 -7.83
N ALA A 255 -16.59 2.09 -7.22
CA ALA A 255 -16.67 0.68 -7.46
C ALA A 255 -17.72 0.36 -8.53
N SER A 256 -17.56 0.86 -9.75
CA SER A 256 -18.31 0.53 -10.96
C SER A 256 -19.82 0.88 -11.01
N PRO A 257 -20.32 1.30 -12.17
CA PRO A 257 -21.68 0.97 -12.55
C PRO A 257 -21.78 -0.55 -12.66
N THR A 258 -22.67 -1.15 -11.91
CA THR A 258 -23.09 -2.54 -12.12
C THR A 258 -23.59 -2.63 -13.56
N PRO A 259 -23.04 -3.50 -14.45
CA PRO A 259 -23.65 -3.72 -15.74
C PRO A 259 -25.08 -4.27 -15.53
N PRO A 260 -26.02 -3.89 -16.40
CA PRO A 260 -27.41 -4.32 -16.32
C PRO A 260 -27.59 -5.84 -16.44
#